data_bfe851df2be145409ec43699826c1fdf
#
_entry.id   bfe851df2be145409ec43699826c1fdf
#
_cell.length_a   1.000
_cell.length_b   1.000
_cell.length_c   1.000
_cell.angle_alpha   90.00
_cell.angle_beta   90.00
_cell.angle_gamma   90.00
#
_symmetry.space_group_name_H-M   'P 1'
#
loop_
_entity.id
_entity.type
_entity.pdbx_description
1 polymer ?
#
loop_
_entity_poly.entity_id
_entity_poly.type
_entity_poly.pdbx_seq_one_letter_code
_entity_poly.pdbx_strand_id
1 'polypeptide(L)'
;MVSKKLLNVHPGEILQEEFLEPMGISSYRLSKETGIPESKISDIIHGKRNITASISIKLGKFFELNPHFWIGLQNDYEIREEQHKLAKVLKSMKSYKDFYKDQNSKKVTPSLA
;
A
#
# COMPACT_ATOMS: atom_id res chain seq x y z
N MET A 1 -6.58 -17.83 15.73
CA MET A 1 -7.37 -16.60 15.63
C MET A 1 -6.77 -15.66 14.58
N VAL A 2 -7.60 -15.21 13.67
CA VAL A 2 -7.16 -14.28 12.64
C VAL A 2 -7.12 -12.88 13.24
N SER A 3 -5.95 -12.27 13.32
CA SER A 3 -5.82 -10.92 13.80
C SER A 3 -6.09 -9.94 12.64
N LYS A 4 -6.40 -8.69 12.99
CA LYS A 4 -6.57 -7.65 12.00
C LYS A 4 -5.33 -7.51 11.11
N LYS A 5 -4.15 -7.72 11.67
CA LYS A 5 -2.89 -7.62 10.94
C LYS A 5 -2.76 -8.66 9.84
N LEU A 6 -3.34 -9.84 10.02
CA LEU A 6 -3.31 -10.86 8.98
C LEU A 6 -4.25 -10.53 7.83
N LEU A 7 -5.22 -9.64 8.05
CA LEU A 7 -6.16 -9.24 7.01
C LEU A 7 -5.58 -8.12 6.15
N ASN A 8 -5.07 -7.08 6.78
CA ASN A 8 -4.40 -6.00 6.05
C ASN A 8 -3.70 -5.08 7.05
N VAL A 9 -2.43 -4.84 6.82
CA VAL A 9 -1.59 -4.07 7.72
C VAL A 9 -1.23 -2.74 7.09
N HIS A 10 -1.54 -1.64 7.78
CA HIS A 10 -1.14 -0.32 7.33
C HIS A 10 0.37 -0.14 7.50
N PRO A 11 1.06 0.50 6.54
CA PRO A 11 2.51 0.71 6.65
C PRO A 11 2.94 1.40 7.95
N GLY A 12 2.08 2.23 8.54
CA GLY A 12 2.38 2.89 9.80
C GLY A 12 2.55 1.93 10.96
N GLU A 13 1.81 0.83 10.98
CA GLU A 13 1.97 -0.20 12.00
C GLU A 13 3.33 -0.87 11.84
N ILE A 14 3.75 -1.12 10.60
CA ILE A 14 5.05 -1.72 10.34
C ILE A 14 6.17 -0.78 10.79
N LEU A 15 6.03 0.51 10.47
CA LEU A 15 7.01 1.51 10.91
C LEU A 15 7.14 1.51 12.43
N GLN A 16 6.03 1.55 13.15
CA GLN A 16 6.04 1.61 14.60
C GLN A 16 6.53 0.31 15.21
N GLU A 17 5.95 -0.82 14.84
CA GLU A 17 6.17 -2.09 15.54
C GLU A 17 7.41 -2.83 15.11
N GLU A 18 7.80 -2.70 13.84
CA GLU A 18 8.93 -3.47 13.32
C GLU A 18 10.21 -2.64 13.24
N PHE A 19 10.12 -1.33 13.32
CA PHE A 19 11.29 -0.46 13.20
C PHE A 19 11.50 0.42 14.41
N LEU A 20 10.55 1.30 14.72
CA LEU A 20 10.78 2.27 15.79
C LEU A 20 10.88 1.63 17.17
N GLU A 21 9.95 0.75 17.52
CA GLU A 21 9.98 0.10 18.83
C GLU A 21 11.20 -0.80 19.02
N PRO A 22 11.49 -1.74 18.10
CA PRO A 22 12.66 -2.58 18.28
C PRO A 22 13.98 -1.82 18.28
N MET A 23 14.06 -0.72 17.51
CA MET A 23 15.29 0.09 17.41
C MET A 23 15.40 1.14 18.49
N GLY A 24 14.37 1.31 19.32
CA GLY A 24 14.38 2.32 20.37
C GLY A 24 14.40 3.74 19.84
N ILE A 25 13.75 3.98 18.68
CA ILE A 25 13.74 5.30 18.04
C ILE A 25 12.36 5.93 18.24
N SER A 26 12.33 7.16 18.78
CA SER A 26 11.08 7.91 18.93
C SER A 26 10.69 8.57 17.62
N SER A 27 9.39 8.91 17.51
CA SER A 27 8.91 9.70 16.37
C SER A 27 9.65 11.03 16.26
N TYR A 28 9.94 11.64 17.41
CA TYR A 28 10.70 12.88 17.44
C TYR A 28 12.08 12.72 16.83
N ARG A 29 12.80 11.66 17.23
CA ARG A 29 14.14 11.42 16.71
C ARG A 29 14.09 11.11 15.21
N LEU A 30 13.14 10.32 14.79
CA LEU A 30 12.96 10.01 13.38
C LEU A 30 12.72 11.29 12.58
N SER A 31 11.89 12.18 13.11
CA SER A 31 11.63 13.48 12.49
C SER A 31 12.92 14.29 12.33
N LYS A 32 13.72 14.33 13.40
CA LYS A 32 14.98 15.09 13.37
C LYS A 32 15.95 14.54 12.34
N GLU A 33 16.05 13.21 12.24
CA GLU A 33 17.03 12.60 11.35
C GLU A 33 16.59 12.62 9.88
N THR A 34 15.29 12.58 9.63
CA THR A 34 14.78 12.49 8.24
C THR A 34 14.28 13.81 7.70
N GLY A 35 14.01 14.78 8.56
CA GLY A 35 13.38 16.02 8.14
C GLY A 35 11.88 15.90 7.89
N ILE A 36 11.30 14.74 8.11
CA ILE A 36 9.84 14.57 8.00
C ILE A 36 9.20 15.19 9.24
N PRO A 37 8.22 16.09 9.09
CA PRO A 37 7.56 16.67 10.27
C PRO A 37 7.01 15.60 11.20
N GLU A 38 7.17 15.80 12.50
CA GLU A 38 6.72 14.82 13.50
C GLU A 38 5.23 14.55 13.39
N SER A 39 4.43 15.57 13.08
CA SER A 39 2.99 15.40 12.90
C SER A 39 2.68 14.42 11.76
N LYS A 40 3.45 14.46 10.68
CA LYS A 40 3.26 13.53 9.57
C LYS A 40 3.63 12.11 9.96
N ILE A 41 4.71 11.95 10.72
CA ILE A 41 5.12 10.64 11.22
C ILE A 41 4.04 10.06 12.12
N SER A 42 3.51 10.88 13.04
CA SER A 42 2.44 10.47 13.93
C SER A 42 1.20 10.06 13.15
N ASP A 43 0.82 10.83 12.14
CA ASP A 43 -0.34 10.51 11.30
C ASP A 43 -0.14 9.20 10.57
N ILE A 44 1.06 8.93 10.07
CA ILE A 44 1.36 7.67 9.39
C ILE A 44 1.24 6.50 10.35
N ILE A 45 1.83 6.63 11.54
CA ILE A 45 1.81 5.58 12.56
C ILE A 45 0.37 5.24 12.96
N HIS A 46 -0.50 6.24 13.01
CA HIS A 46 -1.90 6.03 13.39
C HIS A 46 -2.82 5.72 12.20
N GLY A 47 -2.25 5.51 11.03
CA GLY A 47 -3.04 5.13 9.86
C GLY A 47 -3.83 6.27 9.24
N LYS A 48 -3.53 7.51 9.60
CA LYS A 48 -4.27 8.67 9.13
C LYS A 48 -3.65 9.33 7.90
N ARG A 49 -2.51 8.87 7.48
CA ARG A 49 -1.78 9.44 6.35
C ARG A 49 -1.06 8.35 5.58
N ASN A 50 -1.03 8.48 4.27
CA ASN A 50 -0.36 7.53 3.40
C ASN A 50 1.14 7.85 3.28
N ILE A 51 1.92 6.82 2.97
CA ILE A 51 3.33 7.00 2.61
C ILE A 51 3.36 7.58 1.20
N THR A 52 4.05 8.71 1.04
CA THR A 52 4.27 9.32 -0.27
C THR A 52 5.64 8.93 -0.79
N ALA A 53 5.90 9.23 -2.07
CA ALA A 53 7.22 8.95 -2.66
C ALA A 53 8.33 9.64 -1.87
N SER A 54 8.15 10.90 -1.49
CA SER A 54 9.14 11.65 -0.72
C SER A 54 9.42 10.98 0.62
N ILE A 55 8.39 10.59 1.34
CA ILE A 55 8.53 9.92 2.63
C ILE A 55 9.20 8.56 2.46
N SER A 56 8.82 7.82 1.42
CA SER A 56 9.42 6.51 1.14
C SER A 56 10.93 6.62 0.93
N ILE A 57 11.35 7.61 0.17
CA ILE A 57 12.78 7.84 -0.11
C ILE A 57 13.51 8.17 1.18
N LYS A 58 12.96 9.06 1.99
CA LYS A 58 13.60 9.50 3.23
C LYS A 58 13.68 8.37 4.26
N LEU A 59 12.61 7.61 4.43
CA LEU A 59 12.61 6.46 5.33
C LEU A 59 13.56 5.38 4.82
N GLY A 60 13.56 5.15 3.50
CA GLY A 60 14.47 4.18 2.90
C GLY A 60 15.91 4.54 3.17
N LYS A 61 16.27 5.81 3.00
CA LYS A 61 17.63 6.27 3.26
C LYS A 61 18.01 6.07 4.72
N PHE A 62 17.14 6.46 5.63
CA PHE A 62 17.44 6.36 7.06
C PHE A 62 17.59 4.91 7.52
N PHE A 63 16.72 4.02 7.08
CA PHE A 63 16.76 2.62 7.49
C PHE A 63 17.62 1.74 6.59
N GLU A 64 18.32 2.35 5.63
CA GLU A 64 19.17 1.65 4.68
C GLU A 64 18.42 0.59 3.88
N LEU A 65 17.27 1.00 3.37
CA LEU A 65 16.39 0.16 2.56
C LEU A 65 16.23 0.79 1.18
N ASN A 66 15.74 -0.03 0.25
CA ASN A 66 15.42 0.46 -1.09
C ASN A 66 14.42 1.61 -1.00
N PRO A 67 14.60 2.69 -1.80
CA PRO A 67 13.67 3.82 -1.77
C PRO A 67 12.22 3.46 -2.10
N HIS A 68 11.98 2.30 -2.72
CA HIS A 68 10.63 1.82 -3.05
C HIS A 68 10.01 0.99 -1.93
N PHE A 69 10.77 0.66 -0.89
CA PHE A 69 10.29 -0.26 0.14
C PHE A 69 8.98 0.23 0.80
N TRP A 70 8.99 1.46 1.30
CA TRP A 70 7.84 1.99 2.04
C TRP A 70 6.65 2.30 1.15
N ILE A 71 6.89 2.85 -0.05
CA ILE A 71 5.80 3.11 -0.99
C ILE A 71 5.22 1.79 -1.49
N GLY A 72 6.06 0.74 -1.58
CA GLY A 72 5.60 -0.59 -1.94
C GLY A 72 4.62 -1.15 -0.92
N LEU A 73 4.93 -0.99 0.38
CA LEU A 73 4.02 -1.41 1.45
C LEU A 73 2.71 -0.63 1.37
N GLN A 74 2.78 0.66 1.08
CA GLN A 74 1.59 1.50 0.95
C GLN A 74 0.73 1.04 -0.22
N ASN A 75 1.34 0.78 -1.37
CA ASN A 75 0.62 0.33 -2.55
C ASN A 75 -0.05 -1.01 -2.30
N ASP A 76 0.66 -1.94 -1.67
CA ASP A 76 0.10 -3.26 -1.36
C ASP A 76 -1.11 -3.13 -0.44
N TYR A 77 -0.99 -2.26 0.57
CA TYR A 77 -2.09 -2.00 1.50
C TYR A 77 -3.31 -1.47 0.75
N GLU A 78 -3.12 -0.46 -0.09
CA GLU A 78 -4.21 0.14 -0.84
C GLU A 78 -4.86 -0.84 -1.81
N ILE A 79 -4.05 -1.65 -2.50
CA ILE A 79 -4.58 -2.66 -3.41
C ILE A 79 -5.47 -3.65 -2.67
N ARG A 80 -5.01 -4.13 -1.52
CA ARG A 80 -5.80 -5.08 -0.74
C ARG A 80 -7.11 -4.46 -0.23
N GLU A 81 -7.05 -3.19 0.22
CA GLU A 81 -8.27 -2.48 0.66
C GLU A 81 -9.26 -2.31 -0.47
N GLU A 82 -8.78 -1.91 -1.64
CA GLU A 82 -9.66 -1.71 -2.80
C GLU A 82 -10.20 -3.03 -3.33
N GLN A 83 -9.39 -4.08 -3.34
CA GLN A 83 -9.87 -5.41 -3.76
C GLN A 83 -11.02 -5.87 -2.89
N HIS A 84 -10.95 -5.61 -1.60
CA HIS A 84 -12.03 -5.97 -0.69
C HIS A 84 -13.30 -5.17 -1.01
N LYS A 85 -13.16 -3.86 -1.22
CA LYS A 85 -14.29 -2.99 -1.55
C LYS A 85 -14.90 -3.34 -2.90
N LEU A 86 -14.08 -3.73 -3.86
CA LEU A 86 -14.52 -3.99 -5.23
C LEU A 86 -14.88 -5.46 -5.47
N ALA A 87 -14.90 -6.29 -4.43
CA ALA A 87 -15.08 -7.73 -4.59
C ALA A 87 -16.29 -8.09 -5.45
N LYS A 88 -17.43 -7.44 -5.19
CA LYS A 88 -18.66 -7.72 -5.96
C LYS A 88 -18.53 -7.26 -7.40
N VAL A 89 -17.98 -6.08 -7.60
CA VAL A 89 -17.78 -5.53 -8.95
C VAL A 89 -16.84 -6.43 -9.73
N LEU A 90 -15.72 -6.81 -9.13
CA LEU A 90 -14.73 -7.67 -9.79
C LEU A 90 -15.31 -9.01 -10.17
N LYS A 91 -16.15 -9.55 -9.30
CA LYS A 91 -16.79 -10.85 -9.56
C LYS A 91 -17.72 -10.80 -10.76
N SER A 92 -18.37 -9.67 -11.00
CA SER A 92 -19.29 -9.50 -12.12
C SER A 92 -18.63 -8.99 -13.39
N MET A 93 -17.38 -8.51 -13.29
CA MET A 93 -16.65 -8.02 -14.45
C MET A 93 -16.19 -9.21 -15.31
N LYS A 94 -16.24 -9.01 -16.61
CA LYS A 94 -15.69 -10.00 -17.54
C LYS A 94 -14.20 -9.73 -17.72
N SER A 95 -13.43 -10.81 -17.82
CA SER A 95 -12.05 -10.72 -18.25
C SER A 95 -12.04 -10.46 -19.75
N TYR A 96 -10.89 -10.06 -20.31
CA TYR A 96 -10.75 -9.93 -21.75
C TYR A 96 -11.10 -11.22 -22.47
N LYS A 97 -10.69 -12.34 -21.90
CA LYS A 97 -10.95 -13.66 -22.48
C LYS A 97 -12.45 -13.93 -22.60
N ASP A 98 -13.21 -13.62 -21.56
CA ASP A 98 -14.66 -13.81 -21.58
C ASP A 98 -15.34 -12.81 -22.51
N PHE A 99 -14.88 -11.59 -22.51
CA PHE A 99 -15.37 -10.57 -23.44
C PHE A 99 -15.14 -11.00 -24.88
N TYR A 100 -13.96 -11.51 -25.18
CA TYR A 100 -13.61 -11.98 -26.53
C TYR A 100 -14.52 -13.13 -26.97
N LYS A 101 -14.79 -14.08 -26.10
CA LYS A 101 -15.68 -15.21 -26.39
C LYS A 101 -17.08 -14.71 -26.72
N ASP A 102 -17.59 -13.77 -25.95
CA ASP A 102 -18.92 -13.19 -26.20
C ASP A 102 -18.99 -12.52 -27.55
N GLN A 103 -17.98 -11.74 -27.92
CA GLN A 103 -17.93 -11.05 -29.20
C GLN A 103 -17.88 -12.06 -30.34
N ASN A 104 -17.06 -13.10 -30.19
CA ASN A 104 -16.97 -14.14 -31.22
C ASN A 104 -18.26 -14.92 -31.37
N SER A 105 -18.93 -15.25 -30.27
CA SER A 105 -20.21 -15.98 -30.33
C SER A 105 -21.27 -15.16 -31.01
N LYS A 106 -21.16 -13.85 -31.01
CA LYS A 106 -22.05 -12.93 -31.72
C LYS A 106 -21.53 -12.64 -33.14
N LYS A 107 -20.47 -13.30 -33.54
CA LYS A 107 -19.82 -13.11 -34.86
C LYS A 107 -19.30 -11.69 -35.06
N VAL A 108 -18.91 -11.06 -33.98
CA VAL A 108 -18.28 -9.73 -34.02
C VAL A 108 -16.78 -9.93 -33.80
N THR A 109 -15.99 -9.42 -34.74
CA THR A 109 -14.54 -9.48 -34.59
C THR A 109 -14.08 -8.32 -33.71
N PRO A 110 -13.44 -8.59 -32.58
CA PRO A 110 -12.98 -7.50 -31.71
C PRO A 110 -11.84 -6.74 -32.35
N SER A 111 -11.84 -5.43 -32.13
CA SER A 111 -10.74 -4.58 -32.57
C SER A 111 -9.68 -4.60 -31.48
N LEU A 112 -8.44 -4.85 -31.88
CA LEU A 112 -7.30 -4.87 -30.95
C LEU A 112 -6.44 -3.63 -31.09
N ALA A 113 -7.02 -2.56 -31.61
CA ALA A 113 -6.31 -1.30 -31.77
C ALA A 113 -5.88 -0.69 -30.46
#